data_b4d3b83ca162404ffed3ebef2329d0e1
#
_entry.id   b4d3b83ca162404ffed3ebef2329d0e1
#
_cell.length_a   1.000
_cell.length_b   1.000
_cell.length_c   1.000
_cell.angle_alpha   90.00
_cell.angle_beta   90.00
_cell.angle_gamma   90.00
#
_symmetry.space_group_name_H-M   'P 1'
#
loop_
_entity.id
_entity.type
_entity.pdbx_description
1 polymer ?
#
loop_
_entity_poly.entity_id
_entity_poly.type
_entity_poly.pdbx_seq_one_letter_code
_entity_poly.pdbx_strand_id
1 'polypeptide(L)'
;MYDPPSTAAALLQLARIKSGLSQAQLARRAGVPPTMVSAYERDQRQPTLPTLLRLLEAAGFDLRMELVPHDPHDEILARLEAKRTPRDRRRLDRQQEAWRRARPVGDAAQASS
;
A
#
# COMPACT_ATOMS: atom_id res chain seq x y z
N MET A 1 -24.70 -5.36 -0.31
CA MET A 1 -23.72 -4.27 -0.41
C MET A 1 -22.36 -4.88 -0.77
N TYR A 2 -21.74 -4.35 -1.77
CA TYR A 2 -20.47 -4.87 -2.24
C TYR A 2 -19.33 -4.39 -1.34
N ASP A 3 -18.59 -5.35 -0.79
CA ASP A 3 -17.37 -5.06 -0.05
C ASP A 3 -16.18 -5.36 -0.95
N PRO A 4 -15.37 -4.36 -1.31
CA PRO A 4 -14.20 -4.63 -2.10
C PRO A 4 -13.19 -5.48 -1.31
N PRO A 5 -12.39 -6.30 -1.98
CA PRO A 5 -11.34 -7.04 -1.30
C PRO A 5 -10.33 -6.07 -0.67
N SER A 6 -9.63 -6.54 0.36
CA SER A 6 -8.58 -5.72 0.95
C SER A 6 -7.51 -5.39 -0.09
N THR A 7 -6.76 -4.32 0.18
CA THR A 7 -5.66 -3.93 -0.70
C THR A 7 -4.67 -5.06 -0.88
N ALA A 8 -4.36 -5.80 0.18
CA ALA A 8 -3.43 -6.92 0.11
C ALA A 8 -3.94 -8.02 -0.81
N ALA A 9 -5.22 -8.40 -0.67
CA ALA A 9 -5.82 -9.43 -1.52
C ALA A 9 -5.81 -9.00 -2.99
N ALA A 10 -6.19 -7.75 -3.27
CA ALA A 10 -6.23 -7.24 -4.62
C ALA A 10 -4.85 -7.19 -5.27
N LEU A 11 -3.85 -6.72 -4.53
CA LEU A 11 -2.47 -6.64 -5.03
C LEU A 11 -1.92 -8.04 -5.32
N LEU A 12 -2.18 -8.98 -4.43
CA LEU A 12 -1.67 -10.32 -4.58
C LEU A 12 -2.28 -11.02 -5.79
N GLN A 13 -3.60 -10.92 -5.96
CA GLN A 13 -4.26 -11.46 -7.14
C GLN A 13 -3.73 -10.83 -8.42
N LEU A 14 -3.60 -9.52 -8.44
CA LEU A 14 -3.12 -8.80 -9.62
C LEU A 14 -1.71 -9.24 -10.00
N ALA A 15 -0.81 -9.30 -9.03
CA ALA A 15 0.57 -9.71 -9.29
C ALA A 15 0.63 -11.15 -9.81
N ARG A 16 -0.13 -12.05 -9.18
CA ARG A 16 -0.16 -13.44 -9.60
C ARG A 16 -0.70 -13.59 -11.03
N ILE A 17 -1.81 -12.93 -11.33
CA ILE A 17 -2.44 -13.01 -12.64
C ILE A 17 -1.50 -12.43 -13.72
N LYS A 18 -0.91 -11.29 -13.44
CA LYS A 18 0.02 -10.66 -14.40
C LYS A 18 1.25 -11.52 -14.65
N SER A 19 1.72 -12.25 -13.65
CA SER A 19 2.88 -13.14 -13.83
C SER A 19 2.52 -14.48 -14.46
N GLY A 20 1.24 -14.79 -14.64
CA GLY A 20 0.79 -16.05 -15.19
C GLY A 20 0.95 -17.24 -14.27
N LEU A 21 1.15 -17.00 -12.97
CA LEU A 21 1.37 -18.08 -11.99
C LEU A 21 0.04 -18.56 -11.42
N SER A 22 -0.02 -19.85 -11.13
CA SER A 22 -1.10 -20.39 -10.30
C SER A 22 -0.80 -20.08 -8.83
N GLN A 23 -1.82 -20.24 -7.98
CA GLN A 23 -1.61 -20.09 -6.55
C GLN A 23 -0.54 -21.05 -6.03
N ALA A 24 -0.56 -22.29 -6.50
CA ALA A 24 0.43 -23.28 -6.09
C ALA A 24 1.84 -22.89 -6.53
N GLN A 25 1.97 -22.39 -7.75
CA GLN A 25 3.29 -21.97 -8.26
C GLN A 25 3.82 -20.78 -7.48
N LEU A 26 2.98 -19.80 -7.18
CA LEU A 26 3.39 -18.65 -6.39
C LEU A 26 3.79 -19.08 -4.98
N ALA A 27 2.98 -19.95 -4.36
CA ALA A 27 3.27 -20.44 -3.02
C ALA A 27 4.62 -21.15 -2.98
N ARG A 28 4.92 -21.95 -3.99
CA ARG A 28 6.20 -22.66 -4.07
C ARG A 28 7.36 -21.69 -4.17
N ARG A 29 7.24 -20.67 -5.01
CA ARG A 29 8.28 -19.66 -5.17
C ARG A 29 8.50 -18.85 -3.89
N ALA A 30 7.44 -18.57 -3.18
CA ALA A 30 7.51 -17.78 -1.95
C ALA A 30 7.86 -18.60 -0.71
N GLY A 31 7.83 -19.93 -0.82
CA GLY A 31 8.12 -20.80 0.31
C GLY A 31 7.00 -20.83 1.34
N VAL A 32 5.75 -20.72 0.90
CA VAL A 32 4.56 -20.75 1.78
C VAL A 32 3.60 -21.84 1.30
N PRO A 33 2.70 -22.33 2.18
CA PRO A 33 1.69 -23.29 1.76
C PRO A 33 0.72 -22.69 0.73
N PRO A 34 0.29 -23.48 -0.28
CA PRO A 34 -0.69 -22.98 -1.26
C PRO A 34 -2.02 -22.54 -0.65
N THR A 35 -2.44 -23.19 0.44
CA THR A 35 -3.66 -22.82 1.15
C THR A 35 -3.56 -21.41 1.73
N MET A 36 -2.36 -20.97 2.06
CA MET A 36 -2.13 -19.63 2.59
C MET A 36 -2.34 -18.57 1.51
N VAL A 37 -1.82 -18.81 0.29
CA VAL A 37 -2.05 -17.89 -0.83
C VAL A 37 -3.54 -17.78 -1.12
N SER A 38 -4.24 -18.90 -1.16
CA SER A 38 -5.68 -18.91 -1.37
C SER A 38 -6.42 -18.11 -0.30
N ALA A 39 -6.07 -18.29 0.97
CA ALA A 39 -6.71 -17.58 2.06
C ALA A 39 -6.49 -16.06 1.97
N TYR A 40 -5.27 -15.65 1.59
CA TYR A 40 -4.96 -14.22 1.40
C TYR A 40 -5.75 -13.63 0.25
N GLU A 41 -5.85 -14.33 -0.87
CA GLU A 41 -6.58 -13.84 -2.03
C GLU A 41 -8.08 -13.78 -1.81
N ARG A 42 -8.62 -14.67 -0.97
CA ARG A 42 -10.02 -14.65 -0.59
C ARG A 42 -10.33 -13.69 0.56
N ASP A 43 -9.32 -12.98 1.04
CA ASP A 43 -9.45 -12.06 2.16
C ASP A 43 -9.91 -12.75 3.44
N GLN A 44 -9.65 -14.04 3.57
CA GLN A 44 -9.93 -14.81 4.78
C GLN A 44 -8.85 -14.62 5.83
N ARG A 45 -7.64 -14.26 5.40
CA ARG A 45 -6.51 -13.93 6.26
C ARG A 45 -5.77 -12.74 5.67
N GLN A 46 -5.18 -11.95 6.54
CA GLN A 46 -4.36 -10.80 6.13
C GLN A 46 -2.89 -11.19 6.26
N PRO A 47 -2.09 -11.05 5.21
CA PRO A 47 -0.66 -11.26 5.34
C PRO A 47 -0.05 -10.11 6.14
N THR A 48 1.01 -10.40 6.87
CA THR A 48 1.86 -9.34 7.39
C THR A 48 2.54 -8.63 6.23
N LEU A 49 2.99 -7.41 6.45
CA LEU A 49 3.67 -6.68 5.39
C LEU A 49 4.90 -7.43 4.85
N PRO A 50 5.79 -7.98 5.69
CA PRO A 50 6.91 -8.77 5.16
C PRO A 50 6.47 -9.96 4.32
N THR A 51 5.40 -10.64 4.72
CA THR A 51 4.89 -11.78 3.95
C THR A 51 4.33 -11.32 2.61
N LEU A 52 3.58 -10.22 2.59
CA LEU A 52 3.05 -9.66 1.35
C LEU A 52 4.17 -9.28 0.39
N LEU A 53 5.20 -8.61 0.89
CA LEU A 53 6.34 -8.21 0.06
C LEU A 53 7.05 -9.43 -0.53
N ARG A 54 7.22 -10.49 0.26
CA ARG A 54 7.82 -11.73 -0.21
C ARG A 54 6.99 -12.37 -1.34
N LEU A 55 5.69 -12.40 -1.18
CA LEU A 55 4.80 -12.96 -2.19
C LEU A 55 4.85 -12.15 -3.48
N LEU A 56 4.82 -10.83 -3.38
CA LEU A 56 4.90 -9.96 -4.55
C LEU A 56 6.23 -10.12 -5.28
N GLU A 57 7.34 -10.19 -4.54
CA GLU A 57 8.65 -10.43 -5.11
C GLU A 57 8.71 -11.78 -5.82
N ALA A 58 8.12 -12.81 -5.22
CA ALA A 58 8.06 -14.12 -5.84
C ALA A 58 7.28 -14.10 -7.16
N ALA A 59 6.32 -13.21 -7.28
CA ALA A 59 5.58 -12.99 -8.52
C ALA A 59 6.31 -12.07 -9.51
N GLY A 60 7.47 -11.54 -9.12
CA GLY A 60 8.26 -10.67 -9.98
C GLY A 60 7.94 -9.19 -9.85
N PHE A 61 7.34 -8.79 -8.75
CA PHE A 61 6.94 -7.39 -8.54
C PHE A 61 7.53 -6.83 -7.25
N ASP A 62 7.88 -5.57 -7.30
CA ASP A 62 8.22 -4.79 -6.11
C ASP A 62 7.06 -3.91 -5.72
N LEU A 63 6.82 -3.79 -4.43
CA LEU A 63 5.79 -2.89 -3.92
C LEU A 63 6.42 -1.58 -3.49
N ARG A 64 5.95 -0.51 -4.10
CA ARG A 64 6.30 0.83 -3.65
C ARG A 64 5.20 1.35 -2.76
N MET A 65 5.59 1.88 -1.61
CA MET A 65 4.67 2.47 -0.67
C MET A 65 5.11 3.90 -0.36
N GLU A 66 4.14 4.77 -0.23
CA GLU A 66 4.39 6.17 0.03
C GLU A 66 3.42 6.65 1.10
N LEU A 67 3.95 7.37 2.08
CA LEU A 67 3.12 8.05 3.05
C LEU A 67 2.72 9.39 2.50
N VAL A 68 1.42 9.63 2.41
CA VAL A 68 0.89 10.92 1.99
C VAL A 68 -0.03 11.43 3.10
N PRO A 69 -0.15 12.75 3.27
CA PRO A 69 -1.08 13.29 4.25
C PRO A 69 -2.50 12.80 3.97
N HIS A 70 -3.20 12.46 5.03
CA HIS A 70 -4.58 12.01 4.91
C HIS A 70 -5.47 13.15 4.46
N ASP A 71 -6.20 12.92 3.38
CA ASP A 71 -7.12 13.89 2.82
C ASP A 71 -8.52 13.29 2.85
N PRO A 72 -9.31 13.59 3.91
CA PRO A 72 -10.53 12.85 4.15
C PRO A 72 -11.60 13.03 3.10
N HIS A 73 -11.77 14.23 2.53
CA HIS A 73 -12.81 14.46 1.55
C HIS A 73 -12.68 15.86 0.96
N ASP A 74 -12.71 15.97 -0.35
CA ASP A 74 -12.66 17.25 -1.05
C ASP A 74 -13.77 18.19 -0.60
N GLU A 75 -14.98 17.67 -0.41
CA GLU A 75 -16.12 18.47 0.06
C GLU A 75 -15.90 19.03 1.46
N ILE A 76 -15.45 18.18 2.36
CA ILE A 76 -15.19 18.59 3.74
C ILE A 76 -14.05 19.58 3.77
N LEU A 77 -13.04 19.38 2.96
CA LEU A 77 -11.92 20.30 2.83
C LEU A 77 -12.36 21.66 2.31
N ALA A 78 -13.19 21.68 1.28
CA ALA A 78 -13.71 22.93 0.74
C ALA A 78 -14.47 23.73 1.79
N ARG A 79 -15.29 23.06 2.60
CA ARG A 79 -16.01 23.70 3.71
C ARG A 79 -15.07 24.21 4.77
N LEU A 80 -14.07 23.42 5.13
CA LEU A 80 -13.11 23.80 6.14
C LEU A 80 -12.22 24.94 5.66
N GLU A 81 -11.81 24.90 4.41
CA GLU A 81 -11.00 25.96 3.82
C GLU A 81 -11.71 27.28 3.78
N ALA A 82 -13.02 27.27 3.50
CA ALA A 82 -13.83 28.49 3.52
C ALA A 82 -13.86 29.14 4.91
N LYS A 83 -13.63 28.37 5.97
CA LYS A 83 -13.63 28.85 7.36
C LYS A 83 -12.23 29.01 7.94
N ARG A 84 -11.20 28.56 7.22
CA ARG A 84 -9.83 28.63 7.72
C ARG A 84 -9.25 30.02 7.59
N THR A 85 -8.50 30.40 8.60
CA THR A 85 -7.71 31.61 8.54
C THR A 85 -6.41 31.34 7.78
N PRO A 86 -5.73 32.38 7.27
CA PRO A 86 -4.43 32.23 6.65
C PRO A 86 -3.42 31.53 7.55
N ARG A 87 -3.56 31.72 8.88
CA ARG A 87 -2.68 31.06 9.85
C ARG A 87 -2.87 29.55 9.85
N ASP A 88 -4.11 29.08 9.77
CA ASP A 88 -4.42 27.67 9.72
C ASP A 88 -3.87 27.03 8.46
N ARG A 89 -3.98 27.70 7.32
CA ARG A 89 -3.43 27.22 6.05
C ARG A 89 -1.92 27.07 6.12
N ARG A 90 -1.23 28.03 6.69
CA ARG A 90 0.22 27.98 6.86
C ARG A 90 0.64 26.85 7.76
N ARG A 91 -0.15 26.57 8.78
CA ARG A 91 0.11 25.44 9.69
C ARG A 91 0.01 24.10 8.94
N LEU A 92 -0.99 23.94 8.11
CA LEU A 92 -1.16 22.73 7.32
C LEU A 92 -0.03 22.55 6.30
N ASP A 93 0.34 23.63 5.64
CA ASP A 93 1.44 23.59 4.68
C ASP A 93 2.73 23.16 5.35
N ARG A 94 2.99 23.64 6.56
CA ARG A 94 4.17 23.22 7.33
C ARG A 94 4.11 21.75 7.71
N GLN A 95 2.92 21.25 8.06
CA GLN A 95 2.77 19.83 8.34
C GLN A 95 3.05 18.98 7.12
N GLN A 96 2.51 19.35 5.98
CA GLN A 96 2.75 18.63 4.74
C GLN A 96 4.21 18.64 4.37
N GLU A 97 4.87 19.76 4.56
CA GLU A 97 6.29 19.88 4.28
C GLU A 97 7.13 19.01 5.24
N ALA A 98 6.73 18.97 6.51
CA ALA A 98 7.38 18.09 7.48
C ALA A 98 7.24 16.63 7.07
N TRP A 99 6.09 16.23 6.56
CA TRP A 99 5.89 14.89 6.04
C TRP A 99 6.79 14.58 4.86
N ARG A 100 6.96 15.53 3.95
CA ARG A 100 7.86 15.35 2.81
C ARG A 100 9.30 15.19 3.24
N ARG A 101 9.73 15.97 4.23
CA ARG A 101 11.09 15.89 4.77
C ARG A 101 11.31 14.59 5.55
N ALA A 102 10.27 14.09 6.20
CA ALA A 102 10.33 12.85 6.95
C ALA A 102 10.26 11.61 6.06
N ARG A 103 10.16 11.77 4.74
CA ARG A 103 10.21 10.63 3.84
C ARG A 103 11.46 9.82 4.14
N PRO A 104 11.31 8.50 4.29
CA PRO A 104 12.44 7.69 4.71
C PRO A 104 13.61 7.86 3.76
N VAL A 105 14.74 8.22 4.33
CA VAL A 105 16.00 8.25 3.60
C VAL A 105 16.31 6.86 3.05
N GLY A 106 15.66 5.85 3.59
CA GLY A 106 15.73 4.50 3.05
C GLY A 106 15.43 4.41 1.57
N ASP A 107 14.55 5.26 1.05
CA ASP A 107 14.31 5.32 -0.38
C ASP A 107 15.55 5.73 -1.15
N ALA A 108 16.26 6.73 -0.66
CA ALA A 108 17.50 7.16 -1.26
C ALA A 108 18.61 6.11 -1.07
N ALA A 109 18.64 5.46 0.10
CA ALA A 109 19.60 4.40 0.36
C ALA A 109 19.32 3.19 -0.55
N GLN A 110 18.08 2.86 -0.77
CA GLN A 110 17.73 1.80 -1.70
C GLN A 110 18.10 2.15 -3.13
N ALA A 111 17.92 3.39 -3.50
CA ALA A 111 18.31 3.84 -4.83
C ALA A 111 19.81 3.82 -5.04
N SER A 112 20.59 3.99 -3.97
CA SER A 112 22.04 3.98 -4.05
C SER A 112 22.66 2.60 -3.95
N SER A 113 21.89 1.64 -3.53
CA SER A 113 22.35 0.27 -3.45
C SER A 113 21.98 -0.50 -4.71
#